data_cb42cdb95f4ef552e54d6e0ccca32834
#
_entry.id   cb42cdb95f4ef552e54d6e0ccca32834
#
_cell.length_a   1.000
_cell.length_b   1.000
_cell.length_c   1.000
_cell.angle_alpha   90.00
_cell.angle_beta   90.00
_cell.angle_gamma   90.00
#
_symmetry.space_group_name_H-M   'P 1'
#
loop_
_entity.id
_entity.type
_entity.pdbx_description
1 polymer ?
#
loop_
_entity_poly.entity_id
_entity_poly.type
_entity_poly.pdbx_seq_one_letter_code
_entity_poly.pdbx_strand_id
1 'polypeptide(L)'
;LRRQDSLADSWWKQKVKVGKRIYSTSSWEEFVSDPSQLEFDYYSAVKKIEAVFGKENVIIRRFGRQYFKNGSIYEDFMEALGVKYDSRFVISEGKRNNSLFGNSHEIKRVLNMLKMNKGDRLFFKRIVRTISDNHTDLKGETMFSSEEARQFMEQYREGNRKLMQEYFGKDEDLFDMDFSKNKKWVLDHTEMEKDIITLIGHVTVQLRQENRELQSQIQDMKKELAACKKKLEEKPSAGRNPIRSVISGIRGKK
;
A
#
# COMPACT_ATOMS: atom_id res chain seq x y z
N LEU A 1 2.95 -21.34 -0.22
CA LEU A 1 2.94 -21.07 -1.66
C LEU A 1 1.55 -20.64 -2.11
N ARG A 2 1.44 -19.72 -3.05
CA ARG A 2 0.19 -19.22 -3.64
C ARG A 2 0.21 -19.53 -5.15
N ARG A 3 -0.95 -19.83 -5.76
CA ARG A 3 -1.06 -20.04 -7.21
C ARG A 3 -0.44 -18.85 -7.95
N GLN A 4 0.49 -19.10 -8.86
CA GLN A 4 1.40 -18.11 -9.40
C GLN A 4 0.68 -16.95 -10.12
N ASP A 5 -0.38 -17.22 -10.89
CA ASP A 5 -1.21 -16.21 -11.53
C ASP A 5 -1.85 -15.25 -10.50
N SER A 6 -2.40 -15.81 -9.44
CA SER A 6 -2.99 -15.04 -8.34
C SER A 6 -1.93 -14.26 -7.53
N LEU A 7 -0.71 -14.80 -7.42
CA LEU A 7 0.41 -14.10 -6.79
C LEU A 7 0.85 -12.91 -7.65
N ALA A 8 1.01 -13.10 -8.96
CA ALA A 8 1.39 -12.06 -9.90
C ALA A 8 0.40 -10.89 -9.87
N ASP A 9 -0.91 -11.19 -10.03
CA ASP A 9 -1.98 -10.20 -9.97
C ASP A 9 -1.96 -9.41 -8.65
N SER A 10 -1.93 -10.11 -7.54
CA SER A 10 -1.91 -9.49 -6.21
C SER A 10 -0.66 -8.63 -5.97
N TRP A 11 0.48 -9.07 -6.47
CA TRP A 11 1.76 -8.39 -6.25
C TRP A 11 1.87 -7.11 -7.08
N TRP A 12 1.48 -7.15 -8.36
CA TRP A 12 1.41 -5.96 -9.19
C TRP A 12 0.47 -4.92 -8.59
N LYS A 13 -0.76 -5.32 -8.27
CA LYS A 13 -1.75 -4.46 -7.61
C LYS A 13 -1.21 -3.83 -6.32
N GLN A 14 -0.47 -4.61 -5.53
CA GLN A 14 0.16 -4.11 -4.30
C GLN A 14 1.29 -3.11 -4.58
N LYS A 15 2.14 -3.36 -5.59
CA LYS A 15 3.21 -2.41 -5.98
C LYS A 15 2.63 -1.09 -6.44
N VAL A 16 1.64 -1.12 -7.32
CA VAL A 16 0.92 0.07 -7.79
C VAL A 16 0.28 0.82 -6.63
N LYS A 17 -0.45 0.12 -5.76
CA LYS A 17 -1.13 0.73 -4.60
C LYS A 17 -0.14 1.42 -3.65
N VAL A 18 1.01 0.83 -3.38
CA VAL A 18 2.01 1.40 -2.47
C VAL A 18 2.77 2.56 -3.09
N GLY A 19 3.10 2.49 -4.38
CA GLY A 19 3.71 3.59 -5.14
C GLY A 19 5.13 3.97 -4.74
N LYS A 20 5.88 3.09 -4.07
CA LYS A 20 7.24 3.40 -3.55
C LYS A 20 8.35 2.54 -4.12
N ARG A 21 8.02 1.54 -4.90
CA ARG A 21 8.99 0.52 -5.35
C ARG A 21 9.13 0.58 -6.86
N ILE A 22 10.24 0.07 -7.34
CA ILE A 22 10.43 -0.30 -8.73
C ILE A 22 9.17 -1.05 -9.17
N TYR A 23 8.69 -0.82 -10.38
CA TYR A 23 7.45 -1.38 -10.95
C TYR A 23 6.12 -0.82 -10.42
N SER A 24 6.12 0.18 -9.58
CA SER A 24 4.86 0.87 -9.22
C SER A 24 4.28 1.70 -10.37
N THR A 25 5.07 1.93 -11.41
CA THR A 25 4.75 2.65 -12.65
C THR A 25 4.67 1.74 -13.86
N SER A 26 5.14 0.49 -13.75
CA SER A 26 5.12 -0.47 -14.86
C SER A 26 3.72 -0.90 -15.22
N SER A 27 3.45 -1.07 -16.50
CA SER A 27 2.22 -1.71 -16.97
C SER A 27 2.15 -3.16 -16.47
N TRP A 28 0.98 -3.77 -16.63
CA TRP A 28 0.83 -5.18 -16.29
C TRP A 28 1.70 -6.06 -17.17
N GLU A 29 1.74 -5.77 -18.47
CA GLU A 29 2.51 -6.51 -19.47
C GLU A 29 4.02 -6.44 -19.19
N GLU A 30 4.53 -5.24 -18.89
CA GLU A 30 5.93 -5.05 -18.48
C GLU A 30 6.25 -5.82 -17.20
N PHE A 31 5.33 -5.80 -16.23
CA PHE A 31 5.52 -6.48 -14.97
C PHE A 31 5.56 -7.99 -15.12
N VAL A 32 4.63 -8.58 -15.86
CA VAL A 32 4.52 -10.05 -15.98
C VAL A 32 5.58 -10.65 -16.91
N SER A 33 6.13 -9.83 -17.82
CA SER A 33 7.19 -10.24 -18.74
C SER A 33 8.58 -10.23 -18.11
N ASP A 34 8.75 -9.61 -16.93
CA ASP A 34 10.04 -9.54 -16.25
C ASP A 34 10.18 -10.68 -15.23
N PRO A 35 10.94 -11.75 -15.53
CA PRO A 35 11.07 -12.90 -14.64
C PRO A 35 11.78 -12.57 -13.32
N SER A 36 12.45 -11.40 -13.23
CA SER A 36 13.15 -10.97 -12.01
C SER A 36 12.20 -10.44 -10.91
N GLN A 37 10.92 -10.23 -11.25
CA GLN A 37 9.96 -9.61 -10.35
C GLN A 37 9.58 -10.46 -9.15
N LEU A 38 9.43 -11.76 -9.40
CA LEU A 38 9.00 -12.74 -8.41
C LEU A 38 9.63 -14.11 -8.76
N GLU A 39 9.97 -14.84 -7.71
CA GLU A 39 10.32 -16.25 -7.86
C GLU A 39 9.02 -17.06 -8.06
N PHE A 40 8.64 -17.26 -9.30
CA PHE A 40 7.49 -18.08 -9.67
C PHE A 40 7.85 -19.57 -9.81
N ASP A 41 9.12 -19.90 -10.04
CA ASP A 41 9.62 -21.27 -10.00
C ASP A 41 9.80 -21.72 -8.55
N TYR A 42 8.70 -22.15 -7.96
CA TYR A 42 8.69 -22.62 -6.58
C TYR A 42 9.54 -23.85 -6.35
N TYR A 43 9.69 -24.72 -7.36
CA TYR A 43 10.52 -25.89 -7.20
C TYR A 43 11.99 -25.50 -7.00
N SER A 44 12.52 -24.67 -7.88
CA SER A 44 13.88 -24.17 -7.75
C SER A 44 14.08 -23.34 -6.47
N ALA A 45 13.11 -22.51 -6.09
CA ALA A 45 13.18 -21.73 -4.85
C ALA A 45 13.22 -22.63 -3.60
N VAL A 46 12.37 -23.64 -3.55
CA VAL A 46 12.34 -24.59 -2.43
C VAL A 46 13.62 -25.40 -2.37
N LYS A 47 14.16 -25.87 -3.51
CA LYS A 47 15.44 -26.58 -3.52
C LYS A 47 16.62 -25.74 -3.02
N LYS A 48 16.64 -24.45 -3.29
CA LYS A 48 17.64 -23.53 -2.70
C LYS A 48 17.50 -23.44 -1.17
N ILE A 49 16.27 -23.41 -0.67
CA ILE A 49 15.99 -23.41 0.78
C ILE A 49 16.39 -24.73 1.43
N GLU A 50 16.00 -25.86 0.82
CA GLU A 50 16.39 -27.19 1.28
C GLU A 50 17.92 -27.36 1.39
N ALA A 51 18.66 -26.86 0.42
CA ALA A 51 20.12 -26.94 0.40
C ALA A 51 20.78 -26.23 1.60
N VAL A 52 20.10 -25.25 2.19
CA VAL A 52 20.61 -24.49 3.34
C VAL A 52 20.11 -25.07 4.66
N PHE A 53 18.85 -25.44 4.73
CA PHE A 53 18.18 -25.78 6.00
C PHE A 53 17.93 -27.28 6.19
N GLY A 54 18.09 -28.09 5.15
CA GLY A 54 17.65 -29.49 5.13
C GLY A 54 16.16 -29.61 4.79
N LYS A 55 15.78 -30.66 4.06
CA LYS A 55 14.40 -30.89 3.62
C LYS A 55 13.44 -31.08 4.82
N GLU A 56 13.90 -31.73 5.88
CA GLU A 56 13.16 -32.01 7.10
C GLU A 56 12.75 -30.76 7.88
N ASN A 57 13.43 -29.63 7.62
CA ASN A 57 13.16 -28.34 8.25
C ASN A 57 12.32 -27.40 7.36
N VAL A 58 11.88 -27.87 6.19
CA VAL A 58 11.08 -27.09 5.26
C VAL A 58 9.63 -27.54 5.27
N ILE A 59 8.73 -26.67 5.71
CA ILE A 59 7.28 -26.92 5.71
C ILE A 59 6.63 -26.11 4.59
N ILE A 60 6.00 -26.79 3.63
CA ILE A 60 5.25 -26.16 2.54
C ILE A 60 3.76 -26.16 2.87
N ARG A 61 3.15 -24.96 2.80
CA ARG A 61 1.69 -24.80 2.92
C ARG A 61 1.17 -24.08 1.67
N ARG A 62 0.00 -24.50 1.19
CA ARG A 62 -0.69 -23.87 0.04
C ARG A 62 -1.55 -22.72 0.54
N PHE A 63 -1.42 -21.55 -0.10
CA PHE A 63 -2.20 -20.38 0.24
C PHE A 63 -3.53 -20.36 -0.52
N GLY A 64 -4.61 -20.46 0.20
CA GLY A 64 -5.97 -20.39 -0.30
C GLY A 64 -6.94 -20.94 0.74
N ARG A 65 -8.13 -20.35 0.82
CA ARG A 65 -9.10 -20.74 1.85
C ARG A 65 -9.45 -22.23 1.82
N GLN A 66 -9.47 -22.82 0.62
CA GLN A 66 -9.72 -24.23 0.39
C GLN A 66 -8.59 -25.15 0.90
N TYR A 67 -7.40 -24.61 1.11
CA TYR A 67 -6.23 -25.35 1.58
C TYR A 67 -5.95 -25.15 3.07
N PHE A 68 -6.48 -24.08 3.66
CA PHE A 68 -6.26 -23.78 5.08
C PHE A 68 -7.03 -24.72 5.96
N LYS A 69 -6.44 -25.09 7.09
CA LYS A 69 -7.14 -25.83 8.14
C LYS A 69 -8.40 -25.08 8.57
N ASN A 70 -9.54 -25.72 8.50
CA ASN A 70 -10.85 -25.13 8.79
C ASN A 70 -11.15 -23.83 8.03
N GLY A 71 -10.48 -23.59 6.89
CA GLY A 71 -10.58 -22.35 6.10
C GLY A 71 -9.94 -21.12 6.76
N SER A 72 -9.16 -21.31 7.83
CA SER A 72 -8.52 -20.26 8.62
C SER A 72 -7.00 -20.27 8.39
N ILE A 73 -6.45 -19.15 7.88
CA ILE A 73 -5.00 -18.99 7.74
C ILE A 73 -4.29 -19.02 9.09
N TYR A 74 -4.94 -18.58 10.17
CA TYR A 74 -4.37 -18.56 11.50
C TYR A 74 -4.21 -19.96 12.06
N GLU A 75 -5.26 -20.80 11.93
CA GLU A 75 -5.22 -22.18 12.37
C GLU A 75 -4.20 -22.99 11.56
N ASP A 76 -4.18 -22.79 10.25
CA ASP A 76 -3.23 -23.44 9.36
C ASP A 76 -1.77 -23.10 9.70
N PHE A 77 -1.49 -21.84 9.99
CA PHE A 77 -0.16 -21.38 10.38
C PHE A 77 0.26 -21.92 11.76
N MET A 78 -0.66 -21.90 12.73
CA MET A 78 -0.37 -22.43 14.06
C MET A 78 -0.14 -23.94 14.04
N GLU A 79 -0.89 -24.68 13.23
CA GLU A 79 -0.64 -26.11 13.01
C GLU A 79 0.75 -26.37 12.45
N ALA A 80 1.18 -25.58 11.46
CA ALA A 80 2.54 -25.70 10.89
C ALA A 80 3.64 -25.48 11.94
N LEU A 81 3.37 -24.66 12.96
CA LEU A 81 4.26 -24.43 14.11
C LEU A 81 4.12 -25.47 15.23
N GLY A 82 3.21 -26.45 15.11
CA GLY A 82 2.90 -27.40 16.18
C GLY A 82 2.18 -26.76 17.38
N VAL A 83 1.58 -25.57 17.23
CA VAL A 83 0.91 -24.83 18.28
C VAL A 83 -0.60 -24.99 18.15
N LYS A 84 -1.25 -25.35 19.27
CA LYS A 84 -2.72 -25.43 19.32
C LYS A 84 -3.32 -24.03 19.26
N TYR A 85 -4.13 -23.77 18.23
CA TYR A 85 -4.91 -22.55 18.13
C TYR A 85 -6.15 -22.62 19.04
N ASP A 86 -6.31 -21.67 19.96
CA ASP A 86 -7.43 -21.59 20.89
C ASP A 86 -7.79 -20.14 21.25
N SER A 87 -8.70 -19.94 22.20
CA SER A 87 -9.23 -18.63 22.60
C SER A 87 -8.21 -17.62 23.16
N ARG A 88 -6.97 -18.05 23.42
CA ARG A 88 -5.88 -17.14 23.85
C ARG A 88 -5.38 -16.26 22.69
N PHE A 89 -5.67 -16.63 21.44
CA PHE A 89 -5.28 -15.84 20.26
C PHE A 89 -6.38 -14.85 19.90
N VAL A 90 -6.10 -13.58 20.08
CA VAL A 90 -7.02 -12.50 19.70
C VAL A 90 -6.76 -12.10 18.24
N ILE A 91 -7.73 -12.36 17.38
CA ILE A 91 -7.68 -11.88 15.99
C ILE A 91 -8.21 -10.45 15.95
N SER A 92 -7.40 -9.54 15.45
CA SER A 92 -7.86 -8.19 15.15
C SER A 92 -8.89 -8.23 14.02
N GLU A 93 -10.13 -7.90 14.34
CA GLU A 93 -11.19 -7.76 13.34
C GLU A 93 -10.88 -6.60 12.37
N GLY A 94 -11.07 -6.84 11.07
CA GLY A 94 -10.96 -5.83 10.02
C GLY A 94 -10.05 -6.21 8.85
N LYS A 95 -10.49 -5.88 7.64
CA LYS A 95 -9.71 -6.04 6.41
C LYS A 95 -8.65 -4.95 6.33
N ARG A 96 -7.41 -5.26 6.72
CA ARG A 96 -6.30 -4.29 6.71
C ARG A 96 -5.75 -3.97 5.31
N ASN A 97 -5.97 -4.83 4.33
CA ASN A 97 -5.41 -4.70 2.98
C ASN A 97 -6.48 -4.86 1.90
N ASN A 98 -7.29 -3.82 1.70
CA ASN A 98 -8.20 -3.82 0.57
C ASN A 98 -7.43 -3.49 -0.72
N SER A 99 -7.68 -4.24 -1.80
CA SER A 99 -7.20 -3.90 -3.14
C SER A 99 -7.86 -2.64 -3.67
N LEU A 100 -7.30 -2.04 -4.70
CA LEU A 100 -8.02 -1.09 -5.54
C LEU A 100 -8.89 -1.89 -6.53
N PHE A 101 -9.94 -1.28 -7.06
CA PHE A 101 -10.88 -1.88 -8.02
C PHE A 101 -11.00 -1.01 -9.26
N GLY A 102 -11.45 -1.61 -10.36
CA GLY A 102 -11.68 -0.92 -11.61
C GLY A 102 -10.44 -0.15 -12.11
N ASN A 103 -10.68 1.01 -12.71
CA ASN A 103 -9.65 1.88 -13.27
C ASN A 103 -8.72 2.52 -12.23
N SER A 104 -9.03 2.37 -10.93
CA SER A 104 -8.23 2.96 -9.84
C SER A 104 -6.79 2.44 -9.81
N HIS A 105 -6.52 1.24 -10.34
CA HIS A 105 -5.15 0.74 -10.50
C HIS A 105 -4.37 1.58 -11.52
N GLU A 106 -4.96 1.83 -12.68
CA GLU A 106 -4.32 2.60 -13.75
C GLU A 106 -4.13 4.05 -13.36
N ILE A 107 -5.15 4.69 -12.79
CA ILE A 107 -5.04 6.04 -12.23
C ILE A 107 -3.90 6.10 -11.22
N LYS A 108 -3.82 5.14 -10.30
CA LYS A 108 -2.75 5.11 -9.30
C LYS A 108 -1.38 4.88 -9.91
N ARG A 109 -1.27 4.01 -10.93
CA ARG A 109 -0.03 3.75 -11.66
C ARG A 109 0.49 5.03 -12.32
N VAL A 110 -0.36 5.75 -13.03
CA VAL A 110 0.00 7.03 -13.68
C VAL A 110 0.39 8.09 -12.64
N LEU A 111 -0.37 8.22 -11.55
CA LEU A 111 -0.02 9.12 -10.45
C LEU A 111 1.35 8.80 -9.82
N ASN A 112 1.77 7.53 -9.81
CA ASN A 112 3.08 7.15 -9.29
C ASN A 112 4.25 7.66 -10.14
N MET A 113 4.02 8.07 -11.40
CA MET A 113 5.03 8.68 -12.26
C MET A 113 5.35 10.12 -11.84
N LEU A 114 4.47 10.76 -11.07
CA LEU A 114 4.68 12.13 -10.61
C LEU A 114 5.73 12.17 -9.50
N LYS A 115 6.58 13.22 -9.54
CA LYS A 115 7.51 13.50 -8.45
C LYS A 115 6.73 13.98 -7.23
N MET A 116 6.58 13.13 -6.23
CA MET A 116 5.79 13.39 -5.03
C MET A 116 6.59 13.13 -3.76
N ASN A 117 6.38 13.97 -2.74
CA ASN A 117 6.85 13.70 -1.38
C ASN A 117 5.96 12.63 -0.68
N LYS A 118 6.26 12.30 0.57
CA LYS A 118 5.50 11.29 1.34
C LYS A 118 4.04 11.73 1.61
N GLY A 119 3.84 13.03 1.87
CA GLY A 119 2.51 13.61 2.14
C GLY A 119 1.62 13.51 0.91
N ASP A 120 2.14 13.95 -0.26
CA ASP A 120 1.41 13.89 -1.53
C ASP A 120 0.99 12.47 -1.88
N ARG A 121 1.90 11.50 -1.71
CA ARG A 121 1.59 10.08 -1.96
C ARG A 121 0.47 9.56 -1.07
N LEU A 122 0.44 9.95 0.20
CA LEU A 122 -0.61 9.56 1.14
C LEU A 122 -1.95 10.22 0.79
N PHE A 123 -1.91 11.49 0.38
CA PHE A 123 -3.05 12.25 -0.09
C PHE A 123 -3.72 11.56 -1.29
N PHE A 124 -2.98 11.36 -2.38
CA PHE A 124 -3.50 10.69 -3.57
C PHE A 124 -3.93 9.24 -3.29
N LYS A 125 -3.24 8.53 -2.42
CA LYS A 125 -3.65 7.18 -2.02
C LYS A 125 -5.05 7.18 -1.38
N ARG A 126 -5.39 8.19 -0.57
CA ARG A 126 -6.73 8.30 0.02
C ARG A 126 -7.78 8.56 -1.05
N ILE A 127 -7.55 9.55 -1.92
CA ILE A 127 -8.53 9.92 -2.95
C ILE A 127 -8.77 8.77 -3.93
N VAL A 128 -7.71 8.16 -4.45
CA VAL A 128 -7.83 6.98 -5.33
C VAL A 128 -8.58 5.84 -4.62
N ARG A 129 -8.40 5.72 -3.31
CA ARG A 129 -9.16 4.74 -2.52
C ARG A 129 -10.65 5.06 -2.50
N THR A 130 -11.03 6.32 -2.26
CA THR A 130 -12.44 6.74 -2.29
C THR A 130 -13.08 6.43 -3.64
N ILE A 131 -12.37 6.69 -4.76
CA ILE A 131 -12.85 6.34 -6.11
C ILE A 131 -13.00 4.83 -6.24
N SER A 132 -11.99 4.07 -5.84
CA SER A 132 -12.02 2.61 -5.90
C SER A 132 -13.21 2.01 -5.12
N ASP A 133 -13.56 2.59 -3.99
CA ASP A 133 -14.65 2.09 -3.15
C ASP A 133 -16.04 2.30 -3.80
N ASN A 134 -16.15 3.13 -4.86
CA ASN A 134 -17.35 3.26 -5.69
C ASN A 134 -17.51 2.09 -6.68
N HIS A 135 -16.47 1.30 -6.92
CA HIS A 135 -16.43 0.19 -7.89
C HIS A 135 -16.31 -1.17 -7.20
N THR A 136 -17.01 -1.36 -6.08
CA THR A 136 -16.97 -2.64 -5.34
C THR A 136 -17.62 -3.81 -6.08
N ASP A 137 -18.43 -3.56 -7.07
CA ASP A 137 -18.99 -4.51 -8.02
C ASP A 137 -17.93 -5.17 -8.91
N LEU A 138 -16.82 -4.47 -9.17
CA LEU A 138 -15.65 -4.98 -9.90
C LEU A 138 -14.65 -5.77 -9.01
N LYS A 139 -15.05 -6.01 -7.78
CA LYS A 139 -14.25 -6.81 -6.85
C LYS A 139 -14.13 -8.25 -7.35
N GLY A 140 -12.91 -8.72 -7.50
CA GLY A 140 -12.62 -10.06 -8.00
C GLY A 140 -12.13 -10.08 -9.44
N GLU A 141 -12.14 -8.94 -10.13
CA GLU A 141 -11.44 -8.85 -11.42
C GLU A 141 -9.93 -9.07 -11.27
N THR A 142 -9.39 -9.80 -12.24
CA THR A 142 -7.98 -10.20 -12.30
C THR A 142 -7.31 -9.54 -13.51
N MET A 143 -5.99 -9.50 -13.50
CA MET A 143 -5.23 -9.00 -14.65
C MET A 143 -5.10 -10.06 -15.77
N PHE A 144 -5.39 -11.31 -15.47
CA PHE A 144 -5.41 -12.40 -16.44
C PHE A 144 -6.84 -12.79 -16.83
N SER A 145 -7.07 -13.04 -18.11
CA SER A 145 -8.22 -13.84 -18.54
C SER A 145 -8.04 -15.30 -18.11
N SER A 146 -9.08 -16.12 -18.30
CA SER A 146 -8.99 -17.56 -18.04
C SER A 146 -7.90 -18.25 -18.85
N GLU A 147 -7.77 -17.89 -20.13
CA GLU A 147 -6.80 -18.48 -21.04
C GLU A 147 -5.37 -18.01 -20.72
N GLU A 148 -5.17 -16.71 -20.50
CA GLU A 148 -3.86 -16.17 -20.12
C GLU A 148 -3.36 -16.76 -18.77
N ALA A 149 -4.26 -16.93 -17.81
CA ALA A 149 -3.91 -17.57 -16.53
C ALA A 149 -3.49 -19.03 -16.71
N ARG A 150 -4.19 -19.78 -17.59
CA ARG A 150 -3.85 -21.15 -17.91
C ARG A 150 -2.46 -21.24 -18.54
N GLN A 151 -2.20 -20.43 -19.56
CA GLN A 151 -0.90 -20.41 -20.26
C GLN A 151 0.24 -19.98 -19.30
N PHE A 152 -0.01 -19.01 -18.44
CA PHE A 152 0.97 -18.59 -17.45
C PHE A 152 1.26 -19.70 -16.44
N MET A 153 0.26 -20.40 -15.95
CA MET A 153 0.41 -21.49 -14.97
C MET A 153 1.06 -22.73 -15.55
N GLU A 154 0.84 -23.03 -16.85
CA GLU A 154 1.41 -24.21 -17.48
C GLU A 154 2.95 -24.20 -17.45
N GLN A 155 3.57 -23.01 -17.49
CA GLN A 155 5.02 -22.84 -17.40
C GLN A 155 5.61 -23.40 -16.08
N TYR A 156 4.82 -23.42 -15.02
CA TYR A 156 5.25 -23.83 -13.66
C TYR A 156 4.68 -25.19 -13.25
N ARG A 157 3.84 -25.79 -14.08
CA ARG A 157 3.07 -26.98 -13.72
C ARG A 157 3.93 -28.15 -13.33
N GLU A 158 4.98 -28.44 -14.11
CA GLU A 158 5.89 -29.55 -13.83
C GLU A 158 6.61 -29.38 -12.49
N GLY A 159 7.16 -28.20 -12.22
CA GLY A 159 7.80 -27.88 -10.93
C GLY A 159 6.81 -27.97 -9.76
N ASN A 160 5.59 -27.47 -9.96
CA ASN A 160 4.52 -27.56 -8.97
C ASN A 160 4.13 -29.02 -8.65
N ARG A 161 4.04 -29.88 -9.66
CA ARG A 161 3.76 -31.32 -9.46
C ARG A 161 4.89 -32.04 -8.72
N LYS A 162 6.16 -31.72 -9.03
CA LYS A 162 7.31 -32.24 -8.26
C LYS A 162 7.20 -31.88 -6.77
N LEU A 163 6.85 -30.63 -6.44
CA LEU A 163 6.63 -30.24 -5.06
C LEU A 163 5.47 -31.00 -4.41
N MET A 164 4.37 -31.19 -5.17
CA MET A 164 3.22 -31.93 -4.67
C MET A 164 3.58 -33.38 -4.34
N GLN A 165 4.36 -34.00 -5.19
CA GLN A 165 4.85 -35.37 -4.97
C GLN A 165 5.82 -35.43 -3.79
N GLU A 166 6.81 -34.54 -3.72
CA GLU A 166 7.89 -34.60 -2.73
C GLU A 166 7.46 -34.21 -1.31
N TYR A 167 6.51 -33.29 -1.17
CA TYR A 167 6.08 -32.74 0.12
C TYR A 167 4.72 -33.23 0.58
N PHE A 168 3.85 -33.62 -0.34
CA PHE A 168 2.49 -34.07 0.00
C PHE A 168 2.24 -35.53 -0.36
N GLY A 169 3.18 -36.19 -1.05
CA GLY A 169 3.09 -37.61 -1.42
C GLY A 169 2.00 -37.92 -2.44
N LYS A 170 1.61 -36.91 -3.26
CA LYS A 170 0.50 -37.02 -4.20
C LYS A 170 0.95 -36.69 -5.63
N ASP A 171 0.44 -37.43 -6.61
CA ASP A 171 0.64 -37.17 -8.03
C ASP A 171 -0.56 -36.37 -8.59
N GLU A 172 -0.64 -35.12 -8.21
CA GLU A 172 -1.68 -34.19 -8.64
C GLU A 172 -1.09 -32.78 -8.82
N ASP A 173 -1.86 -31.85 -9.38
CA ASP A 173 -1.42 -30.45 -9.49
C ASP A 173 -1.37 -29.81 -8.08
N LEU A 174 -0.33 -29.02 -7.81
CA LEU A 174 -0.15 -28.31 -6.53
C LEU A 174 -1.29 -27.34 -6.23
N PHE A 175 -1.86 -26.76 -7.27
CA PHE A 175 -2.97 -25.82 -7.19
C PHE A 175 -4.10 -26.24 -8.11
N ASP A 176 -5.32 -25.84 -7.76
CA ASP A 176 -6.48 -25.93 -8.62
C ASP A 176 -6.22 -25.19 -9.95
N MET A 177 -6.45 -25.87 -11.07
CA MET A 177 -6.25 -25.37 -12.43
C MET A 177 -7.59 -24.91 -13.07
N ASP A 178 -8.63 -24.68 -12.27
CA ASP A 178 -9.86 -24.04 -12.73
C ASP A 178 -9.69 -22.50 -12.74
N PHE A 179 -9.81 -21.94 -13.93
CA PHE A 179 -9.74 -20.50 -14.20
C PHE A 179 -11.09 -19.94 -14.68
N SER A 180 -12.15 -20.71 -14.64
CA SER A 180 -13.48 -20.32 -15.17
C SER A 180 -14.04 -19.05 -14.51
N LYS A 181 -13.61 -18.76 -13.29
CA LYS A 181 -14.01 -17.58 -12.51
C LYS A 181 -13.14 -16.33 -12.76
N ASN A 182 -12.09 -16.44 -13.57
CA ASN A 182 -11.27 -15.29 -13.89
C ASN A 182 -12.05 -14.32 -14.79
N LYS A 183 -12.32 -13.14 -14.27
CA LYS A 183 -12.87 -12.01 -15.01
C LYS A 183 -11.76 -11.01 -15.23
N LYS A 184 -11.23 -10.93 -16.46
CA LYS A 184 -10.14 -10.02 -16.79
C LYS A 184 -10.61 -8.58 -16.66
N TRP A 185 -9.87 -7.77 -15.91
CA TRP A 185 -10.04 -6.32 -15.92
C TRP A 185 -9.70 -5.79 -17.33
N VAL A 186 -10.56 -4.95 -17.84
CA VAL A 186 -10.38 -4.23 -19.10
C VAL A 186 -10.57 -2.75 -18.82
N LEU A 187 -9.72 -1.93 -19.41
CA LEU A 187 -9.83 -0.48 -19.29
C LEU A 187 -11.15 -0.01 -19.90
N ASP A 188 -12.03 0.54 -19.07
CA ASP A 188 -13.24 1.22 -19.52
C ASP A 188 -12.96 2.72 -19.63
N HIS A 189 -12.89 3.23 -20.87
CA HIS A 189 -12.58 4.62 -21.13
C HIS A 189 -13.64 5.58 -20.61
N THR A 190 -14.94 5.22 -20.69
CA THR A 190 -16.03 6.06 -20.20
C THR A 190 -15.99 6.18 -18.68
N GLU A 191 -15.82 5.06 -17.98
CA GLU A 191 -15.65 5.09 -16.53
C GLU A 191 -14.34 5.72 -16.11
N MET A 192 -13.26 5.61 -16.91
CA MET A 192 -12.00 6.29 -16.65
C MET A 192 -12.16 7.82 -16.68
N GLU A 193 -12.90 8.35 -17.63
CA GLU A 193 -13.18 9.80 -17.70
C GLU A 193 -13.92 10.28 -16.46
N LYS A 194 -14.97 9.55 -16.03
CA LYS A 194 -15.71 9.85 -14.80
C LYS A 194 -14.82 9.79 -13.57
N ASP A 195 -13.99 8.76 -13.47
CA ASP A 195 -13.06 8.58 -12.35
C ASP A 195 -12.04 9.71 -12.29
N ILE A 196 -11.51 10.16 -13.43
CA ILE A 196 -10.57 11.30 -13.51
C ILE A 196 -11.27 12.60 -13.12
N ILE A 197 -12.49 12.85 -13.60
CA ILE A 197 -13.27 14.05 -13.23
C ILE A 197 -13.52 14.03 -11.72
N THR A 198 -13.89 12.88 -11.17
CA THR A 198 -14.13 12.68 -9.74
C THR A 198 -12.85 12.92 -8.94
N LEU A 199 -11.70 12.41 -9.41
CA LEU A 199 -10.39 12.66 -8.81
C LEU A 199 -10.07 14.15 -8.74
N ILE A 200 -10.21 14.86 -9.87
CA ILE A 200 -9.96 16.30 -9.95
C ILE A 200 -10.91 17.06 -9.02
N GLY A 201 -12.18 16.68 -9.01
CA GLY A 201 -13.20 17.26 -8.12
C GLY A 201 -12.82 17.12 -6.65
N HIS A 202 -12.48 15.93 -6.20
CA HIS A 202 -12.05 15.68 -4.82
C HIS A 202 -10.80 16.47 -4.44
N VAL A 203 -9.77 16.47 -5.31
CA VAL A 203 -8.54 17.23 -5.07
C VAL A 203 -8.85 18.72 -4.95
N THR A 204 -9.65 19.26 -5.88
CA THR A 204 -9.99 20.69 -5.90
C THR A 204 -10.77 21.11 -4.67
N VAL A 205 -11.79 20.34 -4.29
CA VAL A 205 -12.61 20.62 -3.09
C VAL A 205 -11.75 20.61 -1.83
N GLN A 206 -10.90 19.59 -1.67
CA GLN A 206 -10.03 19.48 -0.51
C GLN A 206 -9.02 20.62 -0.44
N LEU A 207 -8.36 20.98 -1.54
CA LEU A 207 -7.43 22.12 -1.59
C LEU A 207 -8.12 23.45 -1.25
N ARG A 208 -9.35 23.65 -1.72
CA ARG A 208 -10.13 24.84 -1.37
C ARG A 208 -10.50 24.88 0.10
N GLN A 209 -10.80 23.74 0.70
CA GLN A 209 -11.07 23.65 2.14
C GLN A 209 -9.82 23.97 2.95
N GLU A 210 -8.70 23.33 2.66
CA GLU A 210 -7.42 23.60 3.34
C GLU A 210 -7.00 25.08 3.19
N ASN A 211 -7.19 25.65 2.00
CA ASN A 211 -6.91 27.07 1.78
C ASN A 211 -7.78 28.00 2.66
N ARG A 212 -9.08 27.71 2.78
CA ARG A 212 -9.98 28.48 3.67
C ARG A 212 -9.55 28.37 5.14
N GLU A 213 -9.17 27.19 5.58
CA GLU A 213 -8.68 26.96 6.94
C GLU A 213 -7.39 27.75 7.21
N LEU A 214 -6.44 27.71 6.26
CA LEU A 214 -5.20 28.48 6.36
C LEU A 214 -5.46 29.99 6.36
N GLN A 215 -6.38 30.49 5.53
CA GLN A 215 -6.77 31.91 5.54
C GLN A 215 -7.37 32.34 6.87
N SER A 216 -8.20 31.50 7.49
CA SER A 216 -8.75 31.75 8.83
C SER A 216 -7.63 31.83 9.88
N GLN A 217 -6.72 30.87 9.89
CA GLN A 217 -5.56 30.87 10.80
C GLN A 217 -4.68 32.11 10.64
N ILE A 218 -4.43 32.52 9.38
CA ILE A 218 -3.68 33.74 9.10
C ILE A 218 -4.39 34.98 9.64
N GLN A 219 -5.72 35.06 9.53
CA GLN A 219 -6.48 36.19 10.10
C GLN A 219 -6.40 36.21 11.62
N ASP A 220 -6.50 35.07 12.27
CA ASP A 220 -6.44 35.00 13.74
C ASP A 220 -5.03 35.35 14.24
N MET A 221 -3.97 34.82 13.60
CA MET A 221 -2.60 35.23 13.91
C MET A 221 -2.35 36.73 13.71
N LYS A 222 -2.96 37.35 12.67
CA LYS A 222 -2.86 38.81 12.46
C LYS A 222 -3.54 39.59 13.60
N LYS A 223 -4.70 39.14 14.10
CA LYS A 223 -5.38 39.75 15.25
C LYS A 223 -4.53 39.65 16.51
N GLU A 224 -3.98 38.46 16.79
CA GLU A 224 -3.09 38.23 17.92
C GLU A 224 -1.84 39.11 17.87
N LEU A 225 -1.22 39.19 16.69
CA LEU A 225 -0.05 40.03 16.48
C LEU A 225 -0.37 41.52 16.72
N ALA A 226 -1.51 41.99 16.23
CA ALA A 226 -1.96 43.36 16.47
C ALA A 226 -2.19 43.63 17.96
N ALA A 227 -2.83 42.70 18.67
CA ALA A 227 -3.04 42.80 20.11
C ALA A 227 -1.71 42.81 20.90
N CYS A 228 -0.74 41.98 20.50
CA CYS A 228 0.60 41.97 21.09
C CYS A 228 1.36 43.28 20.84
N LYS A 229 1.29 43.85 19.63
CA LYS A 229 1.90 45.13 19.32
C LYS A 229 1.31 46.26 20.17
N LYS A 230 -0.02 46.33 20.29
CA LYS A 230 -0.69 47.31 21.13
C LYS A 230 -0.27 47.21 22.61
N LYS A 231 -0.17 46.01 23.16
CA LYS A 231 0.32 45.77 24.52
C LYS A 231 1.79 46.20 24.73
N LEU A 232 2.62 46.12 23.69
CA LEU A 232 4.02 46.55 23.71
C LEU A 232 4.11 48.11 23.69
N GLU A 233 3.23 48.76 22.92
CA GLU A 233 3.16 50.22 22.83
C GLU A 233 2.57 50.84 24.10
N GLU A 234 1.64 50.16 24.75
CA GLU A 234 1.00 50.59 26.01
C GLU A 234 1.88 50.38 27.27
N LYS A 235 3.00 49.61 27.17
CA LYS A 235 3.93 49.53 28.27
C LYS A 235 4.69 50.85 28.39
N PRO A 236 4.51 51.63 29.50
CA PRO A 236 5.27 52.85 29.71
C PRO A 236 6.76 52.48 29.71
N SER A 237 7.57 53.34 29.12
CA SER A 237 9.02 53.20 29.08
C SER A 237 9.58 53.29 30.51
N ALA A 238 9.41 52.22 31.25
CA ALA A 238 9.97 52.09 32.60
C ALA A 238 11.46 51.89 32.47
N GLY A 239 12.21 52.92 32.75
CA GLY A 239 13.64 52.80 33.04
C GLY A 239 14.59 53.23 31.94
N ARG A 240 14.78 54.51 31.74
CA ARG A 240 16.09 54.99 31.39
C ARG A 240 17.10 54.38 32.37
N ASN A 241 18.01 53.62 31.89
CA ASN A 241 19.05 52.93 32.63
C ASN A 241 19.71 53.83 33.68
N PRO A 242 19.71 53.48 34.98
CA PRO A 242 20.37 54.27 36.03
C PRO A 242 21.92 54.23 35.93
N ILE A 243 22.47 53.52 34.97
CA ILE A 243 23.93 53.38 34.81
C ILE A 243 24.60 54.63 34.16
N ARG A 244 23.83 55.50 33.49
CA ARG A 244 24.39 56.75 32.93
C ARG A 244 24.58 57.91 33.89
N SER A 245 23.94 57.88 35.09
CA SER A 245 24.06 58.94 36.10
C SER A 245 25.28 58.69 37.03
N VAL A 246 25.84 57.53 37.08
CA VAL A 246 26.99 57.22 37.94
C VAL A 246 28.31 57.60 37.27
N ILE A 247 28.40 57.64 35.92
CA ILE A 247 29.62 57.96 35.19
C ILE A 247 29.85 59.50 35.08
N SER A 248 28.82 60.34 35.21
CA SER A 248 28.96 61.80 35.20
C SER A 248 29.42 62.35 36.56
N GLY A 249 29.31 61.61 37.67
CA GLY A 249 29.73 62.03 39.03
C GLY A 249 31.20 61.82 39.32
N ILE A 250 31.96 61.09 38.49
CA ILE A 250 33.37 60.77 38.76
C ILE A 250 34.33 61.69 37.99
N ARG A 251 33.87 62.60 37.10
CA ARG A 251 34.73 63.52 36.34
C ARG A 251 34.73 64.99 36.86
N GLY A 252 34.35 65.22 38.09
CA GLY A 252 34.30 66.56 38.68
C GLY A 252 35.03 66.69 40.01
N LYS A 253 36.23 66.15 40.16
CA LYS A 253 37.18 66.53 41.22
C LYS A 253 38.60 66.32 40.74
N LYS A 254 39.11 67.35 40.10
CA LYS A 254 40.47 67.90 40.23
C LYS A 254 40.40 69.33 39.72
#